data_b8cf1b92eb5732c47b7d28789fa770a3
#
_entry.id   b8cf1b92eb5732c47b7d28789fa770a3
#
_cell.length_a   1.000
_cell.length_b   1.000
_cell.length_c   1.000
_cell.angle_alpha   90.00
_cell.angle_beta   90.00
_cell.angle_gamma   90.00
#
_symmetry.space_group_name_H-M   'P 1'
#
loop_
_entity.id
_entity.type
_entity.pdbx_description
1 polymer ?
#
loop_
_entity_poly.entity_id
_entity_poly.type
_entity_poly.pdbx_seq_one_letter_code
_entity_poly.pdbx_strand_id
1 'polypeptide(L)'
;MILSSKSRGQNLVLKAQLVVLGFLIMSCSCERSRFIHDITGFTMGTTYSVRIVTAYRFLDKTIMKEGIDSIFHELNRQMSTWDMESEISMFNRQNSSEPFFLSQQFMTVLKNGEKIIRETRGSFDYTIYTLLKLWGFGPEANDPARIPDDVAISKALNHIGIEKLKIGEDNIVKNDPKLKLDLGAIAKGFAVDQAFEWLKRYGYNDIFIEIGGEIRSSGMNHNRTNWRVGIDLPSPHLIPGKTISSIIELNNSAIATSGDYRNFLEEGGVLRAHIIDPRDGYPADNNIISVSVLAPDCLTADAYATALSVLDLKEGRSLIDKQKSLEALWIISDDDENYQSFGSENFHFTKL
;
A
#
# COMPACT_ATOMS: atom_id res chain seq x y z
N MET A 1 3.47 -27.46 -82.39
CA MET A 1 4.12 -27.85 -81.11
C MET A 1 4.36 -26.62 -80.23
N ILE A 2 3.30 -25.92 -79.77
CA ILE A 2 3.34 -24.80 -78.81
C ILE A 2 2.04 -24.79 -78.03
N LEU A 3 1.87 -25.66 -77.03
CA LEU A 3 0.74 -25.66 -76.15
C LEU A 3 1.11 -26.41 -74.82
N SER A 4 2.10 -25.96 -74.04
CA SER A 4 2.33 -26.57 -72.73
C SER A 4 2.96 -25.67 -71.65
N SER A 5 3.18 -24.36 -71.89
CA SER A 5 3.85 -23.51 -70.93
C SER A 5 2.91 -22.64 -70.08
N LYS A 6 1.64 -22.43 -70.49
CA LYS A 6 0.70 -21.56 -69.78
C LYS A 6 0.07 -22.20 -68.53
N SER A 7 -0.07 -23.55 -68.50
CA SER A 7 -0.73 -24.20 -67.34
C SER A 7 0.16 -24.35 -66.10
N ARG A 8 1.49 -24.40 -66.27
CA ARG A 8 2.43 -24.48 -65.11
C ARG A 8 2.56 -23.18 -64.31
N GLY A 9 2.50 -22.04 -65.01
CA GLY A 9 2.58 -20.72 -64.35
C GLY A 9 1.35 -20.41 -63.50
N GLN A 10 0.14 -20.75 -64.00
CA GLN A 10 -1.11 -20.51 -63.27
C GLN A 10 -1.22 -21.37 -62.01
N ASN A 11 -0.76 -22.63 -62.04
CA ASN A 11 -0.70 -23.51 -60.87
C ASN A 11 0.32 -23.05 -59.79
N LEU A 12 1.41 -22.42 -60.22
CA LEU A 12 2.42 -21.90 -59.30
C LEU A 12 1.91 -20.65 -58.58
N VAL A 13 1.23 -19.75 -59.30
CA VAL A 13 0.60 -18.52 -58.72
C VAL A 13 -0.53 -18.89 -57.77
N LEU A 14 -1.36 -19.89 -58.13
CA LEU A 14 -2.46 -20.34 -57.26
C LEU A 14 -1.93 -20.99 -55.97
N LYS A 15 -0.83 -21.78 -56.07
CA LYS A 15 -0.18 -22.36 -54.87
C LYS A 15 0.48 -21.27 -54.00
N ALA A 16 1.11 -20.27 -54.59
CA ALA A 16 1.67 -19.15 -53.86
C ALA A 16 0.57 -18.33 -53.15
N GLN A 17 -0.58 -18.08 -53.81
CA GLN A 17 -1.73 -17.40 -53.20
C GLN A 17 -2.35 -18.21 -52.07
N LEU A 18 -2.44 -19.54 -52.16
CA LEU A 18 -2.93 -20.42 -51.11
C LEU A 18 -1.98 -20.45 -49.90
N VAL A 19 -0.66 -20.41 -50.11
CA VAL A 19 0.33 -20.36 -49.05
C VAL A 19 0.26 -18.99 -48.35
N VAL A 20 0.15 -17.88 -49.10
CA VAL A 20 0.00 -16.53 -48.52
C VAL A 20 -1.33 -16.41 -47.78
N LEU A 21 -2.42 -16.97 -48.29
CA LEU A 21 -3.71 -17.00 -47.62
C LEU A 21 -3.65 -17.87 -46.33
N GLY A 22 -2.95 -19.00 -46.37
CA GLY A 22 -2.69 -19.85 -45.21
C GLY A 22 -1.85 -19.15 -44.14
N PHE A 23 -0.84 -18.36 -44.51
CA PHE A 23 -0.06 -17.53 -43.60
C PHE A 23 -0.88 -16.36 -43.07
N LEU A 24 -1.75 -15.72 -43.85
CA LEU A 24 -2.67 -14.67 -43.40
C LEU A 24 -3.71 -15.20 -42.42
N ILE A 25 -4.19 -16.42 -42.58
CA ILE A 25 -5.14 -17.08 -41.66
C ILE A 25 -4.43 -17.50 -40.37
N MET A 26 -3.14 -17.91 -40.43
CA MET A 26 -2.32 -18.20 -39.25
C MET A 26 -1.94 -16.92 -38.45
N SER A 27 -1.89 -15.77 -39.09
CA SER A 27 -1.65 -14.48 -38.43
C SER A 27 -2.94 -13.84 -37.88
N CYS A 28 -4.11 -14.48 -38.04
CA CYS A 28 -5.29 -14.13 -37.27
C CYS A 28 -4.97 -14.49 -35.82
N SER A 29 -4.42 -13.52 -35.07
CA SER A 29 -4.17 -13.60 -33.65
C SER A 29 -5.46 -14.03 -33.00
N CYS A 30 -5.58 -15.31 -32.64
CA CYS A 30 -6.64 -15.77 -31.79
C CYS A 30 -6.49 -14.98 -30.49
N GLU A 31 -7.23 -13.89 -30.37
CA GLU A 31 -7.25 -13.12 -29.12
C GLU A 31 -7.70 -14.09 -28.03
N ARG A 32 -6.73 -14.54 -27.24
CA ARG A 32 -7.04 -15.41 -26.11
C ARG A 32 -8.01 -14.66 -25.22
N SER A 33 -9.18 -15.23 -25.00
CA SER A 33 -10.16 -14.70 -24.04
C SER A 33 -9.49 -14.44 -22.71
N ARG A 34 -9.81 -13.34 -22.09
CA ARG A 34 -9.30 -12.96 -20.76
C ARG A 34 -10.47 -12.93 -19.78
N PHE A 35 -10.35 -13.73 -18.76
CA PHE A 35 -11.37 -13.85 -17.72
C PHE A 35 -10.85 -13.21 -16.44
N ILE A 36 -11.70 -12.41 -15.80
CA ILE A 36 -11.44 -11.80 -14.51
C ILE A 36 -12.03 -12.68 -13.42
N HIS A 37 -11.25 -12.89 -12.37
CA HIS A 37 -11.64 -13.62 -11.16
C HIS A 37 -11.48 -12.70 -9.97
N ASP A 38 -12.60 -12.32 -9.36
CA ASP A 38 -12.63 -11.49 -8.16
C ASP A 38 -12.74 -12.38 -6.92
N ILE A 39 -11.91 -12.08 -5.93
CA ILE A 39 -11.88 -12.69 -4.59
C ILE A 39 -11.91 -11.54 -3.60
N THR A 40 -12.80 -11.60 -2.62
CA THR A 40 -12.96 -10.56 -1.61
C THR A 40 -13.05 -11.15 -0.22
N GLY A 41 -12.73 -10.36 0.79
CA GLY A 41 -12.83 -10.75 2.18
C GLY A 41 -12.55 -9.62 3.15
N PHE A 42 -12.22 -9.98 4.38
CA PHE A 42 -11.95 -9.06 5.48
C PHE A 42 -10.61 -9.41 6.13
N THR A 43 -9.78 -8.41 6.38
CA THR A 43 -8.52 -8.55 7.12
C THR A 43 -8.09 -7.21 7.71
N MET A 44 -7.28 -7.20 8.76
CA MET A 44 -6.66 -6.00 9.34
C MET A 44 -7.66 -4.84 9.59
N GLY A 45 -8.89 -5.19 10.04
CA GLY A 45 -9.94 -4.21 10.33
C GLY A 45 -10.64 -3.59 9.11
N THR A 46 -10.34 -4.08 7.89
CA THR A 46 -10.90 -3.55 6.64
C THR A 46 -11.22 -4.65 5.64
N THR A 47 -11.75 -4.28 4.47
CA THR A 47 -11.96 -5.20 3.34
C THR A 47 -10.70 -5.39 2.51
N TYR A 48 -10.64 -6.52 1.80
CA TYR A 48 -9.67 -6.72 0.72
C TYR A 48 -10.36 -7.17 -0.58
N SER A 49 -9.71 -6.86 -1.69
CA SER A 49 -10.11 -7.27 -3.04
C SER A 49 -8.89 -7.74 -3.83
N VAL A 50 -9.02 -8.92 -4.45
CA VAL A 50 -8.01 -9.50 -5.33
C VAL A 50 -8.64 -9.79 -6.67
N ARG A 51 -8.04 -9.28 -7.74
CA ARG A 51 -8.44 -9.52 -9.12
C ARG A 51 -7.32 -10.24 -9.85
N ILE A 52 -7.63 -11.39 -10.43
CA ILE A 52 -6.71 -12.19 -11.23
C ILE A 52 -7.28 -12.28 -12.64
N VAL A 53 -6.50 -11.91 -13.64
CA VAL A 53 -6.88 -12.06 -15.05
C VAL A 53 -6.11 -13.19 -15.69
N THR A 54 -6.82 -14.14 -16.26
CA THR A 54 -6.23 -15.36 -16.87
C THR A 54 -6.85 -15.67 -18.22
N ALA A 55 -6.21 -16.58 -18.97
CA ALA A 55 -6.80 -17.18 -20.17
C ALA A 55 -7.81 -18.31 -19.84
N TYR A 56 -7.87 -18.73 -18.59
CA TYR A 56 -8.74 -19.81 -18.14
C TYR A 56 -10.07 -19.26 -17.62
N ARG A 57 -11.16 -19.84 -18.11
CA ARG A 57 -12.53 -19.45 -17.70
C ARG A 57 -12.81 -19.83 -16.25
N PHE A 58 -12.17 -20.87 -15.74
CA PHE A 58 -12.40 -21.39 -14.39
C PHE A 58 -11.11 -21.27 -13.58
N LEU A 59 -11.25 -20.70 -12.39
CA LEU A 59 -10.27 -20.64 -11.31
C LEU A 59 -10.93 -21.18 -10.06
N ASP A 60 -10.26 -22.05 -9.33
CA ASP A 60 -10.75 -22.44 -8.01
C ASP A 60 -10.57 -21.27 -7.03
N LYS A 61 -11.63 -20.45 -6.93
CA LYS A 61 -11.62 -19.28 -6.06
C LYS A 61 -11.55 -19.65 -4.57
N THR A 62 -12.01 -20.84 -4.19
CA THR A 62 -11.98 -21.30 -2.80
C THR A 62 -10.53 -21.52 -2.36
N ILE A 63 -9.76 -22.28 -3.12
CA ILE A 63 -8.33 -22.52 -2.84
C ILE A 63 -7.55 -21.20 -2.81
N MET A 64 -7.81 -20.31 -3.76
CA MET A 64 -7.13 -19.01 -3.80
C MET A 64 -7.49 -18.15 -2.59
N LYS A 65 -8.76 -18.12 -2.22
CA LYS A 65 -9.21 -17.37 -1.05
C LYS A 65 -8.61 -17.92 0.26
N GLU A 66 -8.66 -19.22 0.45
CA GLU A 66 -8.08 -19.88 1.63
C GLU A 66 -6.58 -19.59 1.77
N GLY A 67 -5.83 -19.63 0.66
CA GLY A 67 -4.42 -19.29 0.66
C GLY A 67 -4.14 -17.83 1.04
N ILE A 68 -4.91 -16.90 0.47
CA ILE A 68 -4.81 -15.46 0.77
C ILE A 68 -5.22 -15.19 2.23
N ASP A 69 -6.35 -15.73 2.68
CA ASP A 69 -6.81 -15.58 4.07
C ASP A 69 -5.80 -16.15 5.08
N SER A 70 -5.14 -17.26 4.75
CA SER A 70 -4.09 -17.86 5.59
C SER A 70 -2.89 -16.91 5.75
N ILE A 71 -2.46 -16.25 4.66
CA ILE A 71 -1.38 -15.27 4.70
C ILE A 71 -1.78 -14.10 5.62
N PHE A 72 -2.96 -13.53 5.43
CA PHE A 72 -3.42 -12.40 6.22
C PHE A 72 -3.62 -12.76 7.69
N HIS A 73 -4.13 -13.95 7.97
CA HIS A 73 -4.28 -14.44 9.34
C HIS A 73 -2.92 -14.54 10.04
N GLU A 74 -1.92 -15.11 9.37
CA GLU A 74 -0.57 -15.23 9.94
C GLU A 74 0.07 -13.85 10.19
N LEU A 75 -0.08 -12.90 9.28
CA LEU A 75 0.43 -11.53 9.47
C LEU A 75 -0.30 -10.81 10.62
N ASN A 76 -1.60 -11.02 10.80
CA ASN A 76 -2.32 -10.49 11.96
C ASN A 76 -1.77 -11.07 13.28
N ARG A 77 -1.50 -12.36 13.36
CA ARG A 77 -0.89 -12.99 14.54
C ARG A 77 0.50 -12.45 14.85
N GLN A 78 1.21 -11.95 13.87
CA GLN A 78 2.51 -11.34 14.06
C GLN A 78 2.41 -9.85 14.45
N MET A 79 1.62 -9.06 13.73
CA MET A 79 1.75 -7.59 13.70
C MET A 79 0.54 -6.81 14.21
N SER A 80 -0.56 -7.48 14.60
CA SER A 80 -1.75 -6.76 15.07
C SER A 80 -1.63 -6.39 16.55
N THR A 81 -1.65 -5.10 16.85
CA THR A 81 -1.72 -4.60 18.23
C THR A 81 -3.09 -4.87 18.88
N TRP A 82 -4.12 -5.22 18.09
CA TRP A 82 -5.46 -5.58 18.55
C TRP A 82 -5.57 -7.04 18.99
N ASP A 83 -4.63 -7.89 18.61
CA ASP A 83 -4.51 -9.28 19.07
C ASP A 83 -3.52 -9.33 20.24
N MET A 84 -4.01 -9.62 21.43
CA MET A 84 -3.19 -9.72 22.65
C MET A 84 -2.14 -10.84 22.59
N GLU A 85 -2.36 -11.86 21.76
CA GLU A 85 -1.46 -13.01 21.61
C GLU A 85 -0.52 -12.84 20.39
N SER A 86 -0.58 -11.71 19.69
CA SER A 86 0.33 -11.41 18.59
C SER A 86 1.78 -11.19 19.07
N GLU A 87 2.75 -11.41 18.18
CA GLU A 87 4.17 -11.19 18.48
C GLU A 87 4.42 -9.73 18.91
N ILE A 88 3.83 -8.74 18.21
CA ILE A 88 3.97 -7.33 18.57
C ILE A 88 3.38 -7.03 19.95
N SER A 89 2.22 -7.60 20.29
CA SER A 89 1.59 -7.38 21.60
C SER A 89 2.39 -8.03 22.72
N MET A 90 2.95 -9.22 22.50
CA MET A 90 3.85 -9.88 23.45
C MET A 90 5.13 -9.04 23.65
N PHE A 91 5.75 -8.57 22.57
CA PHE A 91 6.90 -7.66 22.65
C PHE A 91 6.56 -6.37 23.40
N ASN A 92 5.43 -5.75 23.11
CA ASN A 92 5.00 -4.50 23.75
C ASN A 92 4.76 -4.65 25.26
N ARG A 93 4.39 -5.85 25.73
CA ARG A 93 4.23 -6.16 27.18
C ARG A 93 5.54 -6.47 27.88
N GLN A 94 6.58 -6.87 27.15
CA GLN A 94 7.90 -7.14 27.74
C GLN A 94 8.52 -5.83 28.24
N ASN A 95 8.79 -5.74 29.54
CA ASN A 95 9.45 -4.61 30.20
C ASN A 95 10.90 -4.94 30.59
N SER A 96 11.67 -5.53 29.68
CA SER A 96 13.06 -5.88 29.88
C SER A 96 13.87 -5.63 28.62
N SER A 97 15.21 -5.63 28.75
CA SER A 97 16.15 -5.58 27.62
C SER A 97 16.65 -6.97 27.20
N GLU A 98 15.91 -8.03 27.55
CA GLU A 98 16.21 -9.36 27.06
C GLU A 98 15.84 -9.49 25.57
N PRO A 99 16.61 -10.27 24.77
CA PRO A 99 16.29 -10.51 23.39
C PRO A 99 14.88 -11.10 23.22
N PHE A 100 14.13 -10.56 22.27
CA PHE A 100 12.83 -11.05 21.86
C PHE A 100 12.92 -11.59 20.43
N PHE A 101 12.63 -12.87 20.23
CA PHE A 101 12.69 -13.52 18.93
C PHE A 101 11.40 -13.32 18.17
N LEU A 102 11.52 -13.02 16.89
CA LEU A 102 10.41 -12.69 16.00
C LEU A 102 10.41 -13.56 14.74
N SER A 103 9.23 -13.71 14.16
CA SER A 103 9.09 -14.34 12.86
C SER A 103 9.88 -13.60 11.76
N GLN A 104 10.28 -14.33 10.72
CA GLN A 104 11.06 -13.76 9.60
C GLN A 104 10.32 -12.62 8.89
N GLN A 105 8.99 -12.73 8.76
CA GLN A 105 8.17 -11.69 8.13
C GLN A 105 8.15 -10.41 8.97
N PHE A 106 8.01 -10.53 10.29
CA PHE A 106 8.09 -9.39 11.19
C PHE A 106 9.46 -8.72 11.10
N MET A 107 10.55 -9.50 11.16
CA MET A 107 11.92 -8.97 11.00
C MET A 107 12.12 -8.26 9.66
N THR A 108 11.49 -8.74 8.59
CA THR A 108 11.51 -8.09 7.28
C THR A 108 10.87 -6.71 7.33
N VAL A 109 9.70 -6.58 7.98
CA VAL A 109 9.02 -5.28 8.14
C VAL A 109 9.86 -4.33 8.97
N LEU A 110 10.44 -4.78 10.09
CA LEU A 110 11.28 -3.92 10.94
C LEU A 110 12.53 -3.40 10.20
N LYS A 111 13.23 -4.26 9.48
CA LYS A 111 14.44 -3.86 8.72
C LYS A 111 14.13 -2.86 7.60
N ASN A 112 13.04 -3.07 6.85
CA ASN A 112 12.61 -2.11 5.83
C ASN A 112 12.11 -0.81 6.47
N GLY A 113 11.33 -0.90 7.53
CA GLY A 113 10.83 0.26 8.26
C GLY A 113 11.96 1.08 8.89
N GLU A 114 13.00 0.45 9.47
CA GLU A 114 14.18 1.16 9.97
C GLU A 114 14.87 2.02 8.89
N LYS A 115 15.00 1.46 7.68
CA LYS A 115 15.54 2.21 6.54
C LYS A 115 14.67 3.43 6.23
N ILE A 116 13.33 3.24 6.16
CA ILE A 116 12.39 4.33 5.88
C ILE A 116 12.41 5.38 6.99
N ILE A 117 12.46 5.00 8.27
CA ILE A 117 12.59 5.94 9.40
C ILE A 117 13.82 6.85 9.20
N ARG A 118 14.95 6.28 8.82
CA ARG A 118 16.19 7.05 8.59
C ARG A 118 16.09 7.97 7.37
N GLU A 119 15.50 7.50 6.27
CA GLU A 119 15.31 8.26 5.03
C GLU A 119 14.32 9.41 5.22
N THR A 120 13.26 9.21 6.00
CA THR A 120 12.22 10.21 6.31
C THR A 120 12.55 11.10 7.52
N ARG A 121 13.73 10.89 8.13
CA ARG A 121 14.21 11.64 9.32
C ARG A 121 13.21 11.60 10.47
N GLY A 122 12.56 10.45 10.66
CA GLY A 122 11.64 10.19 11.75
C GLY A 122 10.23 10.73 11.58
N SER A 123 9.85 11.28 10.41
CA SER A 123 8.43 11.60 10.13
C SER A 123 7.55 10.35 9.97
N PHE A 124 8.14 9.21 9.67
CA PHE A 124 7.60 7.87 9.90
C PHE A 124 8.43 7.20 10.99
N ASP A 125 7.79 6.67 12.04
CA ASP A 125 8.49 5.88 13.08
C ASP A 125 7.52 4.88 13.71
N TYR A 126 7.76 3.60 13.53
CA TYR A 126 6.94 2.54 14.09
C TYR A 126 7.13 2.35 15.61
N THR A 127 8.01 3.11 16.27
CA THR A 127 8.14 3.11 17.74
C THR A 127 7.10 4.02 18.41
N ILE A 128 6.19 4.59 17.66
CA ILE A 128 5.20 5.62 18.04
C ILE A 128 4.07 5.15 18.98
N TYR A 129 3.93 3.82 19.24
CA TYR A 129 2.78 3.25 19.95
C TYR A 129 2.37 4.02 21.21
N THR A 130 3.35 4.48 22.02
CA THR A 130 3.07 5.19 23.29
C THR A 130 2.38 6.54 23.06
N LEU A 131 2.72 7.26 21.98
CA LEU A 131 2.02 8.48 21.58
C LEU A 131 0.62 8.19 21.04
N LEU A 132 0.48 7.19 20.16
CA LEU A 132 -0.85 6.80 19.64
C LEU A 132 -1.80 6.47 20.78
N LYS A 133 -1.35 5.66 21.75
CA LYS A 133 -2.14 5.35 22.97
C LYS A 133 -2.48 6.62 23.75
N LEU A 134 -1.55 7.53 23.92
CA LEU A 134 -1.73 8.78 24.67
C LEU A 134 -2.78 9.67 24.03
N TRP A 135 -2.81 9.74 22.68
CA TRP A 135 -3.75 10.52 21.89
C TRP A 135 -5.12 9.83 21.66
N GLY A 136 -5.34 8.64 22.22
CA GLY A 136 -6.63 7.96 22.12
C GLY A 136 -6.73 6.97 20.95
N PHE A 137 -5.62 6.57 20.34
CA PHE A 137 -5.59 5.62 19.24
C PHE A 137 -5.09 4.24 19.69
N GLY A 138 -5.63 3.17 19.05
CA GLY A 138 -5.24 1.80 19.33
C GLY A 138 -6.05 1.11 20.44
N PRO A 139 -5.78 -0.20 20.69
CA PRO A 139 -6.61 -1.05 21.58
C PRO A 139 -6.51 -0.69 23.07
N GLU A 140 -5.41 -0.08 23.48
CA GLU A 140 -5.17 0.36 24.86
C GLU A 140 -5.30 1.89 25.00
N ALA A 141 -6.01 2.53 24.07
CA ALA A 141 -6.14 3.97 24.01
C ALA A 141 -6.64 4.59 25.31
N ASN A 142 -6.10 5.76 25.64
CA ASN A 142 -6.67 6.62 26.66
C ASN A 142 -8.04 7.15 26.20
N ASP A 143 -8.78 7.78 27.12
CA ASP A 143 -10.01 8.47 26.75
C ASP A 143 -9.71 9.47 25.60
N PRO A 144 -10.28 9.28 24.41
CA PRO A 144 -10.04 10.15 23.27
C PRO A 144 -10.51 11.59 23.50
N ALA A 145 -11.43 11.79 24.45
CA ALA A 145 -11.90 13.11 24.84
C ALA A 145 -10.85 13.94 25.59
N ARG A 146 -9.75 13.33 26.04
CA ARG A 146 -8.72 14.04 26.80
C ARG A 146 -7.53 14.43 25.95
N ILE A 147 -7.30 15.74 25.79
CA ILE A 147 -6.05 16.25 25.19
C ILE A 147 -4.88 15.97 26.15
N PRO A 148 -3.83 15.29 25.72
CA PRO A 148 -2.62 15.15 26.52
C PRO A 148 -1.98 16.51 26.81
N ASP A 149 -1.47 16.70 28.03
CA ASP A 149 -0.65 17.86 28.34
C ASP A 149 0.79 17.68 27.84
N ASP A 150 1.52 18.79 27.72
CA ASP A 150 2.91 18.81 27.22
C ASP A 150 3.85 17.92 28.05
N VAL A 151 3.56 17.74 29.34
CA VAL A 151 4.37 16.90 30.24
C VAL A 151 4.15 15.43 29.88
N ALA A 152 2.93 15.01 29.60
CA ALA A 152 2.62 13.65 29.19
C ALA A 152 3.23 13.35 27.82
N ILE A 153 3.12 14.28 26.85
CA ILE A 153 3.74 14.16 25.52
C ILE A 153 5.27 14.03 25.63
N SER A 154 5.91 14.93 26.37
CA SER A 154 7.35 14.88 26.59
C SER A 154 7.81 13.57 27.25
N LYS A 155 7.04 13.03 28.20
CA LYS A 155 7.31 11.71 28.81
C LYS A 155 7.18 10.57 27.79
N ALA A 156 6.18 10.62 26.91
CA ALA A 156 6.00 9.60 25.87
C ALA A 156 7.15 9.62 24.86
N LEU A 157 7.58 10.80 24.40
CA LEU A 157 8.69 11.00 23.48
C LEU A 157 10.01 10.43 24.02
N ASN A 158 10.23 10.43 25.33
CA ASN A 158 11.42 9.81 25.92
C ASN A 158 11.51 8.30 25.67
N HIS A 159 10.45 7.64 25.24
CA HIS A 159 10.38 6.19 24.99
C HIS A 159 10.21 5.86 23.50
N ILE A 160 10.35 6.82 22.60
CA ILE A 160 10.20 6.69 21.15
C ILE A 160 11.56 6.94 20.48
N GLY A 161 11.77 6.34 19.33
CA GLY A 161 12.96 6.48 18.50
C GLY A 161 13.63 5.15 18.22
N ILE A 162 13.96 4.96 16.94
CA ILE A 162 14.56 3.72 16.43
C ILE A 162 15.92 3.39 17.07
N GLU A 163 16.65 4.39 17.59
CA GLU A 163 17.92 4.23 18.28
C GLU A 163 17.78 3.47 19.63
N LYS A 164 16.55 3.40 20.14
CA LYS A 164 16.21 2.66 21.36
C LYS A 164 15.86 1.19 21.10
N LEU A 165 15.86 0.78 19.83
CA LEU A 165 15.63 -0.59 19.38
C LEU A 165 16.87 -1.12 18.66
N LYS A 166 17.46 -2.21 19.18
CA LYS A 166 18.51 -2.94 18.46
C LYS A 166 17.88 -4.07 17.67
N ILE A 167 18.05 -4.05 16.35
CA ILE A 167 17.53 -5.07 15.43
C ILE A 167 18.67 -6.03 15.09
N GLY A 168 18.51 -7.31 15.45
CA GLY A 168 19.42 -8.41 15.15
C GLY A 168 19.07 -9.11 13.85
N GLU A 169 19.49 -10.37 13.73
CA GLU A 169 19.16 -11.21 12.58
C GLU A 169 17.73 -11.76 12.70
N ASP A 170 17.38 -12.34 13.85
CA ASP A 170 16.12 -13.01 14.17
C ASP A 170 15.49 -12.52 15.49
N ASN A 171 16.06 -11.53 16.13
CA ASN A 171 15.59 -10.99 17.39
C ASN A 171 15.76 -9.48 17.46
N ILE A 172 15.08 -8.86 18.41
CA ILE A 172 15.20 -7.45 18.74
C ILE A 172 15.44 -7.28 20.25
N VAL A 173 16.10 -6.18 20.61
CA VAL A 173 16.40 -5.87 22.02
C VAL A 173 16.02 -4.41 22.27
N LYS A 174 15.25 -4.18 23.34
CA LYS A 174 14.94 -2.83 23.82
C LYS A 174 16.14 -2.25 24.56
N ASN A 175 16.70 -1.13 24.08
CA ASN A 175 17.62 -0.31 24.87
C ASN A 175 16.85 0.51 25.93
N ASP A 176 15.57 0.81 25.66
CA ASP A 176 14.60 1.34 26.63
C ASP A 176 13.50 0.29 26.86
N PRO A 177 13.37 -0.30 28.08
CA PRO A 177 12.34 -1.30 28.37
C PRO A 177 10.89 -0.86 28.13
N LYS A 178 10.63 0.45 28.11
CA LYS A 178 9.29 1.02 27.87
C LYS A 178 8.97 1.26 26.41
N LEU A 179 9.94 1.10 25.50
CA LEU A 179 9.71 1.22 24.07
C LEU A 179 8.64 0.22 23.62
N LYS A 180 7.73 0.68 22.79
CA LYS A 180 6.65 -0.11 22.19
C LYS A 180 6.54 0.17 20.70
N LEU A 181 6.07 -0.81 19.94
CA LEU A 181 5.93 -0.76 18.49
C LEU A 181 4.46 -0.67 18.07
N ASP A 182 4.23 0.05 16.98
CA ASP A 182 3.01 0.00 16.17
C ASP A 182 3.39 -0.09 14.69
N LEU A 183 2.82 -1.06 13.99
CA LEU A 183 3.09 -1.29 12.56
C LEU A 183 1.90 -0.91 11.66
N GLY A 184 0.90 -0.19 12.19
CA GLY A 184 -0.32 0.17 11.45
C GLY A 184 -0.07 0.92 10.14
N ALA A 185 1.01 1.68 10.07
CA ALA A 185 1.40 2.49 8.91
C ALA A 185 2.34 1.79 7.91
N ILE A 186 2.51 0.46 8.01
CA ILE A 186 3.39 -0.32 7.10
C ILE A 186 2.91 -1.76 6.92
N ALA A 187 2.13 -2.30 7.87
CA ALA A 187 1.74 -3.70 7.85
C ALA A 187 0.73 -4.03 6.76
N LYS A 188 -0.17 -3.11 6.40
CA LYS A 188 -1.15 -3.33 5.32
C LYS A 188 -0.45 -3.42 3.96
N GLY A 189 0.47 -2.49 3.69
CA GLY A 189 1.30 -2.53 2.50
C GLY A 189 2.08 -3.83 2.39
N PHE A 190 2.70 -4.28 3.47
CA PHE A 190 3.38 -5.57 3.52
C PHE A 190 2.46 -6.76 3.26
N ALA A 191 1.24 -6.76 3.80
CA ALA A 191 0.26 -7.83 3.57
C ALA A 191 -0.16 -7.91 2.09
N VAL A 192 -0.36 -6.77 1.43
CA VAL A 192 -0.59 -6.70 -0.02
C VAL A 192 0.57 -7.33 -0.77
N ASP A 193 1.81 -7.00 -0.40
CA ASP A 193 3.01 -7.55 -1.04
C ASP A 193 3.12 -9.06 -0.84
N GLN A 194 2.84 -9.59 0.35
CA GLN A 194 2.89 -11.04 0.60
C GLN A 194 1.87 -11.81 -0.22
N ALA A 195 0.64 -11.34 -0.31
CA ALA A 195 -0.40 -11.95 -1.14
C ALA A 195 -0.05 -11.84 -2.64
N PHE A 196 0.50 -10.71 -3.07
CA PHE A 196 0.95 -10.48 -4.44
C PHE A 196 2.05 -11.48 -4.83
N GLU A 197 3.10 -11.61 -4.02
CA GLU A 197 4.21 -12.52 -4.29
C GLU A 197 3.76 -13.99 -4.23
N TRP A 198 2.79 -14.31 -3.38
CA TRP A 198 2.19 -15.64 -3.36
C TRP A 198 1.49 -15.96 -4.68
N LEU A 199 0.67 -15.07 -5.21
CA LEU A 199 0.00 -15.24 -6.51
C LEU A 199 1.00 -15.30 -7.67
N LYS A 200 2.08 -14.52 -7.61
CA LYS A 200 3.18 -14.59 -8.61
C LYS A 200 3.82 -15.97 -8.64
N ARG A 201 4.05 -16.59 -7.47
CA ARG A 201 4.60 -17.97 -7.38
C ARG A 201 3.65 -19.02 -7.96
N TYR A 202 2.34 -18.78 -7.95
CA TYR A 202 1.36 -19.62 -8.65
C TYR A 202 1.32 -19.38 -10.16
N GLY A 203 2.14 -18.47 -10.69
CA GLY A 203 2.26 -18.19 -12.11
C GLY A 203 1.29 -17.16 -12.66
N TYR A 204 0.52 -16.48 -11.80
CA TYR A 204 -0.33 -15.37 -12.22
C TYR A 204 0.52 -14.12 -12.48
N ASN A 205 0.20 -13.39 -13.56
CA ASN A 205 0.95 -12.20 -13.96
C ASN A 205 0.09 -10.95 -14.01
N ASP A 206 -1.17 -11.09 -14.31
CA ASP A 206 -2.14 -10.01 -14.41
C ASP A 206 -2.95 -9.95 -13.11
N ILE A 207 -2.43 -9.24 -12.13
CA ILE A 207 -2.89 -9.24 -10.74
C ILE A 207 -3.16 -7.80 -10.29
N PHE A 208 -4.21 -7.65 -9.50
CA PHE A 208 -4.52 -6.44 -8.73
C PHE A 208 -4.96 -6.86 -7.34
N ILE A 209 -4.32 -6.34 -6.32
CA ILE A 209 -4.65 -6.58 -4.91
C ILE A 209 -4.83 -5.25 -4.21
N GLU A 210 -5.85 -5.17 -3.37
CA GLU A 210 -6.17 -4.01 -2.54
C GLU A 210 -6.55 -4.47 -1.13
N ILE A 211 -6.04 -3.78 -0.11
CA ILE A 211 -6.42 -3.91 1.30
C ILE A 211 -6.60 -2.51 1.87
N GLY A 212 -7.86 -2.06 2.08
CA GLY A 212 -8.15 -0.79 2.75
C GLY A 212 -7.63 0.47 2.04
N GLY A 213 -7.27 0.38 0.77
CA GLY A 213 -6.70 1.46 -0.03
C GLY A 213 -5.23 1.28 -0.42
N GLU A 214 -4.52 0.37 0.22
CA GLU A 214 -3.19 -0.06 -0.16
C GLU A 214 -3.29 -1.05 -1.32
N ILE A 215 -2.61 -0.75 -2.44
CA ILE A 215 -2.80 -1.47 -3.71
C ILE A 215 -1.44 -1.86 -4.31
N ARG A 216 -1.36 -3.09 -4.86
CA ARG A 216 -0.27 -3.51 -5.75
C ARG A 216 -0.83 -4.20 -6.98
N SER A 217 -0.24 -3.90 -8.13
CA SER A 217 -0.67 -4.49 -9.39
C SER A 217 0.50 -4.93 -10.27
N SER A 218 0.22 -5.90 -11.16
CA SER A 218 1.11 -6.23 -12.27
C SER A 218 0.31 -6.60 -13.51
N GLY A 219 1.00 -6.57 -14.66
CA GLY A 219 0.43 -6.91 -15.96
C GLY A 219 -0.73 -5.99 -16.35
N MET A 220 -1.74 -6.55 -17.00
CA MET A 220 -2.84 -5.78 -17.60
C MET A 220 -4.20 -6.25 -17.07
N ASN A 221 -5.15 -5.34 -17.02
CA ASN A 221 -6.55 -5.68 -16.75
C ASN A 221 -7.18 -6.50 -17.90
N HIS A 222 -8.42 -6.92 -17.76
CA HIS A 222 -9.10 -7.76 -18.75
C HIS A 222 -9.28 -7.08 -20.13
N ASN A 223 -9.24 -5.75 -20.18
CA ASN A 223 -9.31 -4.95 -21.42
C ASN A 223 -7.93 -4.74 -22.07
N ARG A 224 -6.86 -5.37 -21.56
CA ARG A 224 -5.46 -5.21 -22.04
C ARG A 224 -4.92 -3.80 -21.91
N THR A 225 -5.39 -3.07 -20.90
CA THR A 225 -4.86 -1.78 -20.51
C THR A 225 -4.24 -1.87 -19.11
N ASN A 226 -3.51 -0.84 -18.70
CA ASN A 226 -3.05 -0.72 -17.32
C ASN A 226 -4.22 -0.80 -16.33
N TRP A 227 -3.94 -1.21 -15.11
CA TRP A 227 -4.88 -1.10 -14.02
C TRP A 227 -5.13 0.37 -13.70
N ARG A 228 -6.37 0.71 -13.33
CA ARG A 228 -6.76 2.09 -13.04
C ARG A 228 -7.31 2.18 -11.64
N VAL A 229 -6.82 3.15 -10.89
CA VAL A 229 -7.21 3.42 -9.50
C VAL A 229 -7.77 4.83 -9.42
N GLY A 230 -8.92 4.98 -8.76
CA GLY A 230 -9.48 6.27 -8.41
C GLY A 230 -8.92 6.76 -7.07
N ILE A 231 -8.52 8.01 -7.01
CA ILE A 231 -8.22 8.69 -5.75
C ILE A 231 -9.49 9.45 -5.34
N ASP A 232 -9.99 9.14 -4.16
CA ASP A 232 -11.17 9.82 -3.62
C ASP A 232 -10.89 11.29 -3.35
N LEU A 233 -11.90 12.13 -3.53
CA LEU A 233 -11.88 13.48 -2.99
C LEU A 233 -11.95 13.37 -1.45
N PRO A 234 -10.97 13.90 -0.74
CA PRO A 234 -10.94 13.82 0.71
C PRO A 234 -12.01 14.74 1.32
N SER A 235 -13.09 14.15 1.83
CA SER A 235 -14.13 14.90 2.56
C SER A 235 -14.78 13.97 3.59
N PRO A 236 -14.98 14.42 4.83
CA PRO A 236 -15.57 13.61 5.89
C PRO A 236 -17.02 13.20 5.61
N HIS A 237 -17.72 13.90 4.70
CA HIS A 237 -19.11 13.65 4.37
C HIS A 237 -19.32 12.78 3.14
N LEU A 238 -18.25 12.38 2.43
CA LEU A 238 -18.33 11.61 1.20
C LEU A 238 -18.17 10.11 1.45
N ILE A 239 -18.95 9.33 0.73
CA ILE A 239 -18.83 7.87 0.76
C ILE A 239 -17.59 7.46 -0.05
N PRO A 240 -16.66 6.68 0.52
CA PRO A 240 -15.49 6.19 -0.19
C PRO A 240 -15.84 5.53 -1.53
N GLY A 241 -15.08 5.88 -2.57
CA GLY A 241 -15.26 5.35 -3.92
C GLY A 241 -16.40 6.00 -4.72
N LYS A 242 -17.12 6.98 -4.17
CA LYS A 242 -18.22 7.66 -4.88
C LYS A 242 -17.84 9.01 -5.47
N THR A 243 -16.84 9.67 -4.93
CA THR A 243 -16.39 10.96 -5.45
C THR A 243 -14.89 10.89 -5.72
N ILE A 244 -14.55 10.50 -6.93
CA ILE A 244 -13.17 10.36 -7.37
C ILE A 244 -12.68 11.72 -7.88
N SER A 245 -11.56 12.19 -7.34
CA SER A 245 -10.89 13.43 -7.76
C SER A 245 -9.93 13.22 -8.93
N SER A 246 -9.30 12.05 -8.96
CA SER A 246 -8.26 11.76 -9.94
C SER A 246 -8.19 10.27 -10.26
N ILE A 247 -7.73 9.94 -11.47
CA ILE A 247 -7.48 8.56 -11.90
C ILE A 247 -5.99 8.39 -12.17
N ILE A 248 -5.43 7.30 -11.64
CA ILE A 248 -4.03 6.91 -11.81
C ILE A 248 -3.98 5.57 -12.53
N GLU A 249 -3.05 5.41 -13.46
CA GLU A 249 -2.73 4.14 -14.08
C GLU A 249 -1.56 3.48 -13.38
N LEU A 250 -1.74 2.22 -12.97
CA LEU A 250 -0.70 1.40 -12.36
C LEU A 250 -0.06 0.48 -13.39
N ASN A 251 1.26 0.55 -13.48
CA ASN A 251 2.07 -0.29 -14.37
C ASN A 251 3.14 -1.03 -13.54
N ASN A 252 2.83 -2.25 -13.11
CA ASN A 252 3.71 -3.07 -12.26
C ASN A 252 4.23 -2.29 -11.03
N SER A 253 3.34 -1.63 -10.33
CA SER A 253 3.64 -0.75 -9.21
C SER A 253 2.61 -0.90 -8.09
N ALA A 254 2.91 -0.29 -6.97
CA ALA A 254 2.04 -0.16 -5.82
C ALA A 254 1.66 1.29 -5.60
N ILE A 255 0.51 1.51 -4.95
CA ILE A 255 0.08 2.80 -4.45
C ILE A 255 -0.56 2.62 -3.08
N ALA A 256 -0.26 3.52 -2.16
CA ALA A 256 -0.93 3.64 -0.88
C ALA A 256 -1.32 5.09 -0.62
N THR A 257 -2.39 5.28 0.13
CA THR A 257 -2.89 6.62 0.44
C THR A 257 -3.09 6.78 1.93
N SER A 258 -2.38 7.72 2.54
CA SER A 258 -2.60 8.21 3.88
C SER A 258 -3.41 9.50 3.83
N GLY A 259 -4.38 9.65 4.74
CA GLY A 259 -5.20 10.86 4.76
C GLY A 259 -6.03 10.97 6.03
N ASP A 260 -6.15 12.18 6.52
CA ASP A 260 -6.82 12.51 7.77
C ASP A 260 -8.35 12.45 7.71
N TYR A 261 -8.93 12.46 6.52
CA TYR A 261 -10.38 12.61 6.33
C TYR A 261 -11.23 11.37 6.70
N ARG A 262 -10.62 10.23 7.03
CA ARG A 262 -11.34 8.98 7.37
C ARG A 262 -11.42 8.68 8.86
N ASN A 263 -10.50 9.18 9.66
CA ASN A 263 -10.38 8.87 11.09
C ASN A 263 -10.16 10.13 11.90
N PHE A 264 -11.22 10.94 12.06
CA PHE A 264 -11.18 12.06 12.98
C PHE A 264 -11.68 11.63 14.36
N LEU A 265 -11.04 12.15 15.39
CA LEU A 265 -11.66 12.29 16.70
C LEU A 265 -12.33 13.67 16.74
N GLU A 266 -13.66 13.71 16.74
CA GLU A 266 -14.40 14.95 16.91
C GLU A 266 -14.60 15.23 18.40
N GLU A 267 -14.01 16.30 18.91
CA GLU A 267 -14.20 16.74 20.28
C GLU A 267 -14.40 18.23 20.35
N GLY A 268 -15.52 18.65 20.96
CA GLY A 268 -15.83 20.07 21.10
C GLY A 268 -15.92 20.85 19.80
N GLY A 269 -16.20 20.18 18.67
CA GLY A 269 -16.23 20.77 17.33
C GLY A 269 -14.84 20.88 16.66
N VAL A 270 -13.78 20.32 17.27
CA VAL A 270 -12.44 20.25 16.68
C VAL A 270 -12.20 18.84 16.14
N LEU A 271 -12.00 18.73 14.83
CA LEU A 271 -11.56 17.50 14.16
C LEU A 271 -10.06 17.35 14.39
N ARG A 272 -9.64 16.21 14.95
CA ARG A 272 -8.22 15.92 15.15
C ARG A 272 -7.74 14.87 14.18
N ALA A 273 -6.65 15.20 13.52
CA ALA A 273 -5.90 14.29 12.70
C ALA A 273 -5.40 13.08 13.53
N HIS A 274 -5.55 11.87 13.00
CA HIS A 274 -5.00 10.67 13.63
C HIS A 274 -3.51 10.48 13.32
N ILE A 275 -2.94 11.32 12.46
CA ILE A 275 -1.52 11.29 12.08
C ILE A 275 -0.75 12.16 13.08
N ILE A 276 0.05 11.49 13.90
CA ILE A 276 0.90 12.12 14.91
C ILE A 276 2.32 12.22 14.37
N ASP A 277 2.96 13.39 14.53
CA ASP A 277 4.38 13.55 14.23
C ASP A 277 5.22 12.87 15.33
N PRO A 278 6.01 11.83 15.02
CA PRO A 278 6.83 11.15 16.01
C PRO A 278 7.95 12.04 16.58
N ARG A 279 8.29 13.14 15.91
CA ARG A 279 9.44 14.01 16.25
C ARG A 279 9.10 14.98 17.38
N ASP A 280 7.87 15.45 17.45
CA ASP A 280 7.41 16.38 18.49
C ASP A 280 6.26 15.84 19.34
N GLY A 281 5.58 14.78 18.88
CA GLY A 281 4.52 14.08 19.59
C GLY A 281 3.13 14.70 19.45
N TYR A 282 2.95 15.69 18.59
CA TYR A 282 1.66 16.32 18.31
C TYR A 282 1.02 15.82 17.00
N PRO A 283 -0.29 15.96 16.84
CA PRO A 283 -0.91 15.79 15.53
C PRO A 283 -0.25 16.69 14.48
N ALA A 284 -0.06 16.17 13.27
CA ALA A 284 0.52 16.94 12.17
C ALA A 284 -0.30 18.22 11.95
N ASP A 285 0.37 19.36 12.03
CA ASP A 285 -0.24 20.70 11.84
C ASP A 285 0.18 21.23 10.47
N ASN A 286 -0.48 20.71 9.44
CA ASN A 286 -0.29 21.14 8.06
C ASN A 286 -1.62 21.07 7.31
N ASN A 287 -1.68 21.65 6.12
CA ASN A 287 -2.89 21.67 5.30
C ASN A 287 -3.01 20.46 4.35
N ILE A 288 -2.24 19.40 4.56
CA ILE A 288 -2.26 18.17 3.76
C ILE A 288 -3.42 17.30 4.23
N ILE A 289 -4.38 17.08 3.34
CA ILE A 289 -5.56 16.26 3.64
C ILE A 289 -5.32 14.80 3.22
N SER A 290 -4.55 14.58 2.16
CA SER A 290 -4.26 13.24 1.65
C SER A 290 -2.96 13.21 0.88
N VAL A 291 -2.22 12.11 1.04
CA VAL A 291 -1.01 11.82 0.25
C VAL A 291 -1.12 10.43 -0.33
N SER A 292 -1.02 10.32 -1.66
CA SER A 292 -0.90 9.04 -2.35
C SER A 292 0.52 8.85 -2.86
N VAL A 293 1.14 7.72 -2.55
CA VAL A 293 2.52 7.40 -2.95
C VAL A 293 2.54 6.22 -3.90
N LEU A 294 3.18 6.39 -5.07
CA LEU A 294 3.55 5.32 -5.99
C LEU A 294 4.94 4.80 -5.65
N ALA A 295 5.07 3.47 -5.57
CA ALA A 295 6.32 2.78 -5.25
C ALA A 295 6.42 1.43 -5.98
N PRO A 296 7.60 0.78 -6.03
CA PRO A 296 7.76 -0.57 -6.56
C PRO A 296 7.03 -1.64 -5.74
N ASP A 297 6.87 -1.43 -4.45
CA ASP A 297 6.19 -2.32 -3.51
C ASP A 297 5.26 -1.53 -2.57
N CYS A 298 4.28 -2.23 -2.02
CA CYS A 298 3.21 -1.60 -1.26
C CYS A 298 3.63 -1.25 0.17
N LEU A 299 4.53 -2.01 0.78
CA LEU A 299 5.13 -1.68 2.08
C LEU A 299 5.79 -0.29 2.04
N THR A 300 6.59 -0.04 1.00
CA THR A 300 7.25 1.25 0.80
C THR A 300 6.23 2.36 0.58
N ALA A 301 5.22 2.13 -0.27
CA ALA A 301 4.17 3.11 -0.53
C ALA A 301 3.42 3.52 0.75
N ASP A 302 3.01 2.56 1.58
CA ASP A 302 2.24 2.74 2.83
C ASP A 302 3.04 3.59 3.84
N ALA A 303 4.29 3.20 4.11
CA ALA A 303 5.15 3.92 5.06
C ALA A 303 5.50 5.35 4.59
N TYR A 304 5.79 5.54 3.29
CA TYR A 304 6.06 6.88 2.76
C TYR A 304 4.81 7.76 2.69
N ALA A 305 3.62 7.20 2.41
CA ALA A 305 2.38 7.95 2.46
C ALA A 305 2.15 8.55 3.86
N THR A 306 2.38 7.77 4.91
CA THR A 306 2.32 8.24 6.29
C THR A 306 3.40 9.29 6.59
N ALA A 307 4.67 9.04 6.20
CA ALA A 307 5.75 10.01 6.41
C ALA A 307 5.46 11.38 5.78
N LEU A 308 4.95 11.37 4.55
CA LEU A 308 4.67 12.58 3.78
C LEU A 308 3.44 13.34 4.28
N SER A 309 2.51 12.68 4.97
CA SER A 309 1.37 13.34 5.62
C SER A 309 1.77 14.12 6.86
N VAL A 310 2.91 13.78 7.48
CA VAL A 310 3.49 14.50 8.62
C VAL A 310 4.28 15.74 8.18
N LEU A 311 4.97 15.66 7.04
CA LEU A 311 5.81 16.73 6.52
C LEU A 311 4.98 17.85 5.87
N ASP A 312 5.51 19.07 5.85
CA ASP A 312 4.94 20.08 4.95
C ASP A 312 5.19 19.73 3.47
N LEU A 313 4.40 20.34 2.55
CA LEU A 313 4.49 20.06 1.11
C LEU A 313 5.90 20.25 0.55
N LYS A 314 6.64 21.27 1.00
CA LYS A 314 7.98 21.59 0.50
C LYS A 314 9.00 20.54 0.95
N GLU A 315 8.95 20.15 2.23
CA GLU A 315 9.80 19.09 2.77
C GLU A 315 9.48 17.74 2.12
N GLY A 316 8.18 17.40 2.00
CA GLY A 316 7.73 16.17 1.34
C GLY A 316 8.20 16.08 -0.11
N ARG A 317 8.06 17.15 -0.91
CA ARG A 317 8.59 17.20 -2.28
C ARG A 317 10.10 17.02 -2.30
N SER A 318 10.83 17.75 -1.45
CA SER A 318 12.30 17.60 -1.37
C SER A 318 12.75 16.20 -0.96
N LEU A 319 11.93 15.47 -0.21
CA LEU A 319 12.20 14.07 0.12
C LEU A 319 11.98 13.17 -1.11
N ILE A 320 10.85 13.29 -1.79
CA ILE A 320 10.50 12.49 -2.98
C ILE A 320 11.48 12.75 -4.13
N ASP A 321 11.89 13.99 -4.39
CA ASP A 321 12.83 14.34 -5.45
C ASP A 321 14.20 13.60 -5.32
N LYS A 322 14.53 13.11 -4.12
CA LYS A 322 15.72 12.30 -3.88
C LYS A 322 15.52 10.80 -4.08
N GLN A 323 14.27 10.37 -4.22
CA GLN A 323 13.89 8.97 -4.33
C GLN A 323 13.52 8.64 -5.79
N LYS A 324 14.43 8.01 -6.52
CA LYS A 324 14.27 7.74 -7.97
C LYS A 324 13.08 6.82 -8.32
N SER A 325 12.57 6.06 -7.36
CA SER A 325 11.53 5.05 -7.57
C SER A 325 10.20 5.40 -6.92
N LEU A 326 10.09 6.58 -6.31
CA LEU A 326 8.89 7.04 -5.64
C LEU A 326 8.34 8.26 -6.34
N GLU A 327 7.00 8.32 -6.42
CA GLU A 327 6.26 9.49 -6.84
C GLU A 327 5.12 9.73 -5.86
N ALA A 328 4.70 10.97 -5.69
CA ALA A 328 3.64 11.29 -4.73
C ALA A 328 2.67 12.34 -5.28
N LEU A 329 1.41 12.20 -4.86
CA LEU A 329 0.34 13.16 -5.08
C LEU A 329 -0.17 13.64 -3.73
N TRP A 330 -0.09 14.93 -3.48
CA TRP A 330 -0.68 15.59 -2.32
C TRP A 330 -1.99 16.24 -2.69
N ILE A 331 -2.99 16.11 -1.84
CA ILE A 331 -4.20 16.92 -1.86
C ILE A 331 -4.14 17.79 -0.61
N ILE A 332 -4.16 19.10 -0.81
CA ILE A 332 -4.15 20.09 0.27
C ILE A 332 -5.45 20.88 0.27
N SER A 333 -5.86 21.34 1.44
CA SER A 333 -6.96 22.28 1.62
C SER A 333 -6.42 23.69 1.81
N ASP A 334 -7.12 24.68 1.26
CA ASP A 334 -6.93 26.08 1.63
C ASP A 334 -7.92 26.50 2.73
N ASP A 335 -7.81 27.75 3.21
CA ASP A 335 -8.64 28.31 4.28
C ASP A 335 -10.14 28.38 3.92
N ASP A 336 -10.48 28.30 2.62
CA ASP A 336 -11.86 28.30 2.11
C ASP A 336 -12.38 26.88 1.81
N GLU A 337 -11.72 25.85 2.31
CA GLU A 337 -12.01 24.41 2.08
C GLU A 337 -11.96 23.99 0.58
N ASN A 338 -11.23 24.72 -0.26
CA ASN A 338 -10.98 24.26 -1.61
C ASN A 338 -9.80 23.28 -1.63
N TYR A 339 -9.92 22.22 -2.44
CA TYR A 339 -8.90 21.20 -2.58
C TYR A 339 -8.02 21.44 -3.81
N GLN A 340 -6.72 21.41 -3.60
CA GLN A 340 -5.72 21.51 -4.67
C GLN A 340 -4.84 20.26 -4.68
N SER A 341 -4.54 19.76 -5.88
CA SER A 341 -3.72 18.57 -6.08
C SER A 341 -2.34 18.95 -6.60
N PHE A 342 -1.27 18.45 -5.97
CA PHE A 342 0.12 18.66 -6.34
C PHE A 342 0.83 17.33 -6.52
N GLY A 343 1.22 17.00 -7.75
CA GLY A 343 2.04 15.82 -8.05
C GLY A 343 3.53 16.12 -7.98
N SER A 344 4.35 15.10 -7.68
CA SER A 344 5.78 15.10 -8.00
C SER A 344 5.98 15.07 -9.54
N GLU A 345 7.21 15.27 -10.00
CA GLU A 345 7.51 15.54 -11.42
C GLU A 345 6.95 14.47 -12.38
N ASN A 346 7.05 13.19 -12.01
CA ASN A 346 6.61 12.07 -12.85
C ASN A 346 5.31 11.40 -12.36
N PHE A 347 4.61 12.02 -11.41
CA PHE A 347 3.32 11.51 -10.98
C PHE A 347 2.22 11.88 -11.98
N HIS A 348 1.88 10.93 -12.85
CA HIS A 348 0.87 11.17 -13.89
C HIS A 348 -0.53 10.76 -13.40
N PHE A 349 -1.46 11.70 -13.46
CA PHE A 349 -2.87 11.47 -13.11
C PHE A 349 -3.81 12.24 -14.02
N THR A 350 -5.02 11.74 -14.18
CA THR A 350 -6.10 12.44 -14.87
C THR A 350 -7.03 13.03 -13.83
N LYS A 351 -7.13 14.34 -13.76
CA LYS A 351 -8.09 15.05 -12.91
C LYS A 351 -9.50 14.90 -13.51
N LEU A 352 -10.50 14.61 -12.64
CA LEU A 352 -11.90 14.48 -13.04
C LEU A 352 -12.71 15.75 -12.75
#